data_8b158d5d313436a8c18994df119681c9
#
_entry.id   8b158d5d313436a8c18994df119681c9
#
_cell.length_a   1.000
_cell.length_b   1.000
_cell.length_c   1.000
_cell.angle_alpha   90.00
_cell.angle_beta   90.00
_cell.angle_gamma   90.00
#
_symmetry.space_group_name_H-M   'P 1'
#
loop_
_entity.id
_entity.type
_entity.pdbx_description
1 polymer ?
#
loop_
_entity_poly.entity_id
_entity_poly.type
_entity_poly.pdbx_seq_one_letter_code
_entity_poly.pdbx_strand_id
1 'polypeptide(L)'
;MKKIFILLVLLAPMVGFAQNEESLKEAELNRFKLMVAKDKAGLESVLHKDLVYFHSSGVQDSKDSYIASILTGKSIYLSITPEELQHRVYGKTGINTGIIVIQQQAADGTLTPLRLRFTDVFVYADKRWQMVSWQSTKLVPAQKP
;
A
#
# COMPACT_ATOMS: atom_id res chain seq x y z
N MET A 1 -44.98 -39.36 -25.05
CA MET A 1 -43.81 -38.58 -25.49
C MET A 1 -43.31 -37.73 -24.31
N LYS A 2 -42.21 -38.16 -23.63
CA LYS A 2 -41.65 -37.43 -22.47
C LYS A 2 -40.67 -36.35 -22.99
N LYS A 3 -41.00 -35.09 -22.77
CA LYS A 3 -40.10 -33.95 -23.08
C LYS A 3 -39.03 -33.86 -21.99
N ILE A 4 -37.78 -34.15 -22.34
CA ILE A 4 -36.62 -33.95 -21.46
C ILE A 4 -36.24 -32.48 -21.55
N PHE A 5 -36.44 -31.71 -20.45
CA PHE A 5 -35.89 -30.35 -20.31
C PHE A 5 -34.44 -30.46 -19.88
N ILE A 6 -33.49 -30.16 -20.75
CA ILE A 6 -32.09 -30.04 -20.44
C ILE A 6 -31.88 -28.64 -19.83
N LEU A 7 -31.70 -28.60 -18.51
CA LEU A 7 -31.34 -27.37 -17.80
C LEU A 7 -29.85 -27.11 -18.06
N LEU A 8 -29.54 -26.18 -18.96
CA LEU A 8 -28.19 -25.72 -19.24
C LEU A 8 -27.75 -24.78 -18.11
N VAL A 9 -27.02 -25.29 -17.11
CA VAL A 9 -26.42 -24.47 -16.07
C VAL A 9 -25.23 -23.73 -16.66
N LEU A 10 -25.39 -22.46 -16.99
CA LEU A 10 -24.29 -21.54 -17.33
C LEU A 10 -23.41 -21.34 -16.10
N LEU A 11 -22.31 -22.08 -16.01
CA LEU A 11 -21.21 -21.74 -15.10
C LEU A 11 -20.55 -20.45 -15.61
N ALA A 12 -20.99 -19.31 -15.10
CA ALA A 12 -20.24 -18.08 -15.27
C ALA A 12 -18.87 -18.25 -14.57
N PRO A 13 -17.72 -17.98 -15.23
CA PRO A 13 -16.44 -17.99 -14.55
C PRO A 13 -16.49 -16.93 -13.43
N MET A 14 -16.40 -17.36 -12.19
CA MET A 14 -16.07 -16.45 -11.10
C MET A 14 -14.66 -15.94 -11.38
N VAL A 15 -14.56 -14.71 -11.89
CA VAL A 15 -13.30 -13.96 -11.92
C VAL A 15 -12.98 -13.65 -10.46
N GLY A 16 -12.40 -14.62 -9.77
CA GLY A 16 -11.81 -14.41 -8.46
C GLY A 16 -10.66 -13.43 -8.68
N PHE A 17 -10.62 -12.34 -7.91
CA PHE A 17 -9.42 -11.50 -7.83
C PHE A 17 -8.27 -12.41 -7.44
N ALA A 18 -7.41 -12.71 -8.40
CA ALA A 18 -6.30 -13.63 -8.18
C ALA A 18 -5.33 -12.97 -7.18
N GLN A 19 -4.98 -13.72 -6.13
CA GLN A 19 -3.93 -13.34 -5.18
C GLN A 19 -2.58 -13.53 -5.89
N ASN A 20 -2.15 -12.55 -6.66
CA ASN A 20 -0.93 -12.58 -7.44
C ASN A 20 -0.14 -11.26 -7.29
N GLU A 21 1.03 -11.22 -7.88
CA GLU A 21 1.93 -10.07 -7.79
C GLU A 21 1.33 -8.80 -8.42
N GLU A 22 0.55 -8.92 -9.50
CA GLU A 22 -0.09 -7.75 -10.13
C GLU A 22 -1.16 -7.15 -9.23
N SER A 23 -2.02 -7.96 -8.60
CA SER A 23 -3.03 -7.47 -7.66
C SER A 23 -2.40 -6.87 -6.38
N LEU A 24 -1.25 -7.39 -5.94
CA LEU A 24 -0.48 -6.83 -4.83
C LEU A 24 0.13 -5.47 -5.20
N LYS A 25 0.69 -5.36 -6.41
CA LYS A 25 1.22 -4.10 -6.96
C LYS A 25 0.14 -3.03 -7.07
N GLU A 26 -1.03 -3.40 -7.59
CA GLU A 26 -2.17 -2.49 -7.67
C GLU A 26 -2.58 -1.98 -6.28
N ALA A 27 -2.61 -2.85 -5.27
CA ALA A 27 -2.93 -2.49 -3.90
C ALA A 27 -1.91 -1.49 -3.32
N GLU A 28 -0.62 -1.70 -3.56
CA GLU A 28 0.44 -0.78 -3.11
C GLU A 28 0.34 0.58 -3.79
N LEU A 29 0.19 0.61 -5.11
CA LEU A 29 0.05 1.86 -5.86
C LEU A 29 -1.23 2.61 -5.48
N ASN A 30 -2.33 1.89 -5.20
CA ASN A 30 -3.56 2.49 -4.70
C ASN A 30 -3.35 3.11 -3.31
N ARG A 31 -2.65 2.43 -2.40
CA ARG A 31 -2.31 2.96 -1.08
C ARG A 31 -1.56 4.30 -1.19
N PHE A 32 -0.58 4.42 -2.08
CA PHE A 32 0.13 5.68 -2.31
C PHE A 32 -0.81 6.81 -2.77
N LYS A 33 -1.74 6.51 -3.68
CA LYS A 33 -2.75 7.49 -4.14
C LYS A 33 -3.65 7.95 -3.01
N LEU A 34 -4.11 7.03 -2.16
CA LEU A 34 -4.98 7.34 -1.01
C LEU A 34 -4.26 8.21 0.04
N MET A 35 -2.95 7.99 0.25
CA MET A 35 -2.13 8.82 1.14
C MET A 35 -2.03 10.26 0.62
N VAL A 36 -1.74 10.44 -0.67
CA VAL A 36 -1.64 11.76 -1.32
C VAL A 36 -3.00 12.46 -1.31
N ALA A 37 -4.09 11.73 -1.57
CA ALA A 37 -5.45 12.25 -1.58
C ALA A 37 -6.01 12.53 -0.17
N LYS A 38 -5.34 12.06 0.89
CA LYS A 38 -5.84 12.08 2.28
C LYS A 38 -7.22 11.43 2.42
N ASP A 39 -7.47 10.38 1.63
CA ASP A 39 -8.74 9.66 1.63
C ASP A 39 -8.84 8.76 2.87
N LYS A 40 -9.54 9.24 3.89
CA LYS A 40 -9.73 8.50 5.15
C LYS A 40 -10.34 7.13 4.92
N ALA A 41 -11.48 7.06 4.20
CA ALA A 41 -12.21 5.81 4.01
C ALA A 41 -11.39 4.80 3.19
N GLY A 42 -10.72 5.27 2.14
CA GLY A 42 -9.79 4.47 1.37
C GLY A 42 -8.65 3.93 2.22
N LEU A 43 -8.00 4.76 3.04
CA LEU A 43 -6.92 4.36 3.95
C LEU A 43 -7.42 3.34 4.99
N GLU A 44 -8.59 3.54 5.57
CA GLU A 44 -9.21 2.56 6.49
C GLU A 44 -9.41 1.19 5.85
N SER A 45 -9.68 1.15 4.55
CA SER A 45 -9.91 -0.10 3.81
C SER A 45 -8.63 -0.85 3.45
N VAL A 46 -7.53 -0.14 3.11
CA VAL A 46 -6.27 -0.75 2.64
C VAL A 46 -5.25 -1.00 3.74
N LEU A 47 -5.47 -0.47 4.94
CA LEU A 47 -4.63 -0.68 6.10
C LEU A 47 -5.29 -1.70 7.04
N HIS A 48 -4.53 -2.74 7.43
CA HIS A 48 -5.02 -3.77 8.35
C HIS A 48 -5.19 -3.20 9.77
N LYS A 49 -6.12 -3.74 10.54
CA LYS A 49 -6.36 -3.31 11.94
C LYS A 49 -5.13 -3.45 12.85
N ASP A 50 -4.27 -4.41 12.57
CA ASP A 50 -3.05 -4.70 13.32
C ASP A 50 -1.81 -4.05 12.66
N LEU A 51 -1.98 -2.96 11.91
CA LEU A 51 -0.86 -2.27 11.26
C LEU A 51 0.18 -1.81 12.27
N VAL A 52 1.44 -2.13 11.96
CA VAL A 52 2.63 -1.53 12.59
C VAL A 52 3.39 -0.76 11.51
N TYR A 53 3.49 0.55 11.66
CA TYR A 53 4.14 1.43 10.68
C TYR A 53 5.38 2.09 11.29
N PHE A 54 6.57 1.66 10.86
CA PHE A 54 7.82 2.28 11.28
C PHE A 54 8.25 3.34 10.27
N HIS A 55 8.32 4.58 10.73
CA HIS A 55 8.89 5.68 9.96
C HIS A 55 10.42 5.55 9.85
N SER A 56 11.00 6.18 8.84
CA SER A 56 12.47 6.23 8.68
C SER A 56 13.20 6.97 9.82
N SER A 57 12.47 7.64 10.69
CA SER A 57 12.95 8.26 11.93
C SER A 57 12.95 7.31 13.13
N GLY A 58 12.42 6.08 12.98
CA GLY A 58 12.25 5.12 14.07
C GLY A 58 10.94 5.29 14.86
N VAL A 59 10.14 6.32 14.61
CA VAL A 59 8.82 6.48 15.22
C VAL A 59 7.89 5.39 14.70
N GLN A 60 7.08 4.83 15.61
CA GLN A 60 6.08 3.81 15.31
C GLN A 60 4.67 4.41 15.39
N ASP A 61 3.86 4.09 14.41
CA ASP A 61 2.43 4.37 14.37
C ASP A 61 1.61 3.07 14.29
N SER A 62 0.43 3.10 14.90
CA SER A 62 -0.68 2.18 14.61
C SER A 62 -1.45 2.64 13.38
N LYS A 63 -2.43 1.85 12.92
CA LYS A 63 -3.36 2.26 11.86
C LYS A 63 -3.99 3.63 12.15
N ASP A 64 -4.56 3.79 13.34
CA ASP A 64 -5.32 4.99 13.70
C ASP A 64 -4.42 6.22 13.80
N SER A 65 -3.25 6.11 14.46
CA SER A 65 -2.31 7.23 14.59
C SER A 65 -1.70 7.59 13.23
N TYR A 66 -1.45 6.61 12.36
CA TYR A 66 -0.94 6.85 11.02
C TYR A 66 -1.94 7.60 10.15
N ILE A 67 -3.22 7.14 10.12
CA ILE A 67 -4.28 7.86 9.40
C ILE A 67 -4.45 9.28 9.95
N ALA A 68 -4.50 9.43 11.27
CA ALA A 68 -4.63 10.74 11.91
C ALA A 68 -3.47 11.68 11.51
N SER A 69 -2.22 11.19 11.42
CA SER A 69 -1.06 11.98 11.01
C SER A 69 -1.18 12.53 9.58
N ILE A 70 -1.77 11.75 8.69
CA ILE A 70 -2.03 12.15 7.29
C ILE A 70 -3.14 13.20 7.22
N LEU A 71 -4.26 12.97 7.92
CA LEU A 71 -5.42 13.85 7.88
C LEU A 71 -5.17 15.21 8.52
N THR A 72 -4.43 15.24 9.63
CA THR A 72 -4.08 16.48 10.34
C THR A 72 -2.95 17.27 9.67
N GLY A 73 -2.30 16.69 8.65
CA GLY A 73 -1.17 17.33 7.97
C GLY A 73 0.16 17.27 8.75
N LYS A 74 0.25 16.44 9.80
CA LYS A 74 1.53 16.14 10.45
C LYS A 74 2.45 15.38 9.49
N SER A 75 1.88 14.50 8.66
CA SER A 75 2.55 13.85 7.55
C SER A 75 1.96 14.36 6.24
N ILE A 76 2.72 15.18 5.49
CA ILE A 76 2.26 15.75 4.22
C ILE A 76 2.94 15.01 3.08
N TYR A 77 2.12 14.36 2.24
CA TYR A 77 2.55 13.68 1.03
C TYR A 77 1.98 14.41 -0.18
N LEU A 78 2.79 15.25 -0.85
CA LEU A 78 2.37 15.93 -2.08
C LEU A 78 2.38 15.00 -3.28
N SER A 79 3.36 14.11 -3.34
CA SER A 79 3.42 13.02 -4.31
C SER A 79 4.25 11.86 -3.73
N ILE A 80 3.99 10.66 -4.23
CA ILE A 80 4.79 9.45 -3.95
C ILE A 80 5.08 8.81 -5.31
N THR A 81 6.34 8.80 -5.70
CA THR A 81 6.78 8.27 -6.99
C THR A 81 7.68 7.06 -6.78
N PRO A 82 7.27 5.86 -7.19
CA PRO A 82 8.14 4.70 -7.17
C PRO A 82 9.30 4.84 -8.17
N GLU A 83 10.52 4.53 -7.72
CA GLU A 83 11.70 4.35 -8.59
C GLU A 83 11.97 2.86 -8.83
N GLU A 84 11.79 2.05 -7.80
CA GLU A 84 11.96 0.59 -7.85
C GLU A 84 10.81 -0.05 -7.07
N LEU A 85 10.18 -1.08 -7.64
CA LEU A 85 9.19 -1.91 -6.95
C LEU A 85 9.40 -3.38 -7.32
N GLN A 86 9.38 -4.23 -6.30
CA GLN A 86 9.34 -5.68 -6.43
C GLN A 86 8.21 -6.21 -5.57
N HIS A 87 7.44 -7.13 -6.12
CA HIS A 87 6.28 -7.74 -5.48
C HIS A 87 6.47 -9.24 -5.42
N ARG A 88 6.20 -9.86 -4.28
CA ARG A 88 6.30 -11.31 -4.06
C ARG A 88 5.09 -11.77 -3.27
N VAL A 89 4.44 -12.85 -3.71
CA VAL A 89 3.25 -13.40 -3.07
C VAL A 89 3.54 -14.81 -2.55
N TYR A 90 3.23 -15.03 -1.28
CA TYR A 90 3.36 -16.30 -0.57
C TYR A 90 2.01 -16.66 0.05
N GLY A 91 1.14 -17.34 -0.72
CA GLY A 91 -0.23 -17.63 -0.31
C GLY A 91 -1.03 -16.36 -0.07
N LYS A 92 -1.46 -16.11 1.16
CA LYS A 92 -2.20 -14.90 1.55
C LYS A 92 -1.30 -13.76 2.06
N THR A 93 0.02 -13.88 1.91
CA THR A 93 0.99 -12.86 2.33
C THR A 93 1.69 -12.29 1.12
N GLY A 94 1.69 -10.99 1.00
CA GLY A 94 2.44 -10.23 0.00
C GLY A 94 3.58 -9.47 0.65
N ILE A 95 4.73 -9.42 -0.01
CA ILE A 95 5.89 -8.63 0.41
C ILE A 95 6.29 -7.73 -0.74
N ASN A 96 6.28 -6.43 -0.50
CA ASN A 96 6.82 -5.45 -1.42
C ASN A 96 8.17 -4.93 -0.90
N THR A 97 9.08 -4.70 -1.81
CA THR A 97 10.33 -3.98 -1.54
C THR A 97 10.57 -2.97 -2.64
N GLY A 98 11.17 -1.84 -2.30
CA GLY A 98 11.39 -0.84 -3.33
C GLY A 98 12.08 0.42 -2.86
N ILE A 99 12.14 1.38 -3.78
CA ILE A 99 12.56 2.74 -3.53
C ILE A 99 11.45 3.67 -4.00
N ILE A 100 11.08 4.60 -3.14
CA ILE A 100 10.12 5.67 -3.45
C ILE A 100 10.73 7.03 -3.17
N VAL A 101 10.27 8.03 -3.93
CA VAL A 101 10.51 9.45 -3.65
C VAL A 101 9.20 10.07 -3.22
N ILE A 102 9.20 10.64 -2.02
CA ILE A 102 8.08 11.38 -1.46
C ILE A 102 8.42 12.87 -1.56
N GLN A 103 7.56 13.67 -2.19
CA GLN A 103 7.64 15.13 -2.08
C GLN A 103 6.92 15.57 -0.82
N GLN A 104 7.69 16.20 0.08
CA GLN A 104 7.18 16.79 1.30
C GLN A 104 7.24 18.32 1.20
N GLN A 105 6.36 19.00 1.93
CA GLN A 105 6.39 20.44 2.03
C GLN A 105 6.63 20.83 3.49
N ALA A 106 7.66 21.65 3.72
CA ALA A 106 7.92 22.27 5.02
C ALA A 106 6.91 23.40 5.29
N ALA A 107 6.84 23.86 6.54
CA ALA A 107 5.91 24.93 6.95
C ALA A 107 6.14 26.27 6.20
N ASP A 108 7.37 26.53 5.73
CA ASP A 108 7.73 27.70 4.94
C ASP A 108 7.42 27.53 3.43
N GLY A 109 6.81 26.43 3.03
CA GLY A 109 6.49 26.10 1.65
C GLY A 109 7.63 25.43 0.86
N THR A 110 8.80 25.26 1.45
CA THR A 110 9.94 24.59 0.80
C THR A 110 9.62 23.13 0.50
N LEU A 111 9.84 22.72 -0.75
CA LEU A 111 9.68 21.34 -1.18
C LEU A 111 10.97 20.56 -0.91
N THR A 112 10.85 19.45 -0.19
CA THR A 112 11.98 18.57 0.11
C THR A 112 11.68 17.15 -0.33
N PRO A 113 12.46 16.57 -1.27
CA PRO A 113 12.31 15.18 -1.63
C PRO A 113 12.87 14.29 -0.53
N LEU A 114 12.10 13.29 -0.14
CA LEU A 114 12.50 12.23 0.77
C LEU A 114 12.57 10.92 0.00
N ARG A 115 13.78 10.41 -0.22
CA ARG A 115 14.01 9.14 -0.90
C ARG A 115 14.15 8.03 0.12
N LEU A 116 13.29 7.03 0.03
CA LEU A 116 13.20 5.93 0.99
C LEU A 116 13.39 4.58 0.29
N ARG A 117 14.19 3.70 0.89
CA ARG A 117 14.10 2.26 0.66
C ARG A 117 13.12 1.69 1.67
N PHE A 118 12.24 0.79 1.23
CA PHE A 118 11.22 0.22 2.10
C PHE A 118 11.04 -1.28 1.91
N THR A 119 10.47 -1.88 2.92
CA THR A 119 9.82 -3.19 2.87
C THR A 119 8.47 -3.07 3.54
N ASP A 120 7.45 -3.60 2.92
CA ASP A 120 6.15 -3.73 3.53
C ASP A 120 5.57 -5.13 3.37
N VAL A 121 4.60 -5.43 4.20
CA VAL A 121 3.90 -6.71 4.21
C VAL A 121 2.40 -6.45 4.11
N PHE A 122 1.78 -7.15 3.19
CA PHE A 122 0.33 -7.20 3.01
C PHE A 122 -0.21 -8.58 3.38
N VAL A 123 -1.42 -8.60 3.89
CA VAL A 123 -2.21 -9.83 4.06
C VAL A 123 -3.46 -9.74 3.21
N TYR A 124 -3.83 -10.87 2.58
CA TYR A 124 -5.08 -10.96 1.84
C TYR A 124 -6.19 -11.41 2.77
N ALA A 125 -7.03 -10.47 3.17
CA ALA A 125 -8.19 -10.68 4.04
C ALA A 125 -9.39 -9.90 3.50
N ASP A 126 -10.61 -10.38 3.74
CA ASP A 126 -11.85 -9.76 3.29
C ASP A 126 -11.85 -9.44 1.79
N LYS A 127 -11.32 -10.39 0.99
CA LYS A 127 -11.24 -10.31 -0.50
C LYS A 127 -10.37 -9.15 -1.03
N ARG A 128 -9.42 -8.62 -0.23
CA ARG A 128 -8.51 -7.54 -0.62
C ARG A 128 -7.17 -7.66 0.08
N TRP A 129 -6.14 -7.05 -0.49
CA TRP A 129 -4.86 -6.84 0.14
C TRP A 129 -4.94 -5.70 1.15
N GLN A 130 -4.40 -5.90 2.35
CA GLN A 130 -4.33 -4.89 3.42
C GLN A 130 -2.92 -4.87 3.99
N MET A 131 -2.29 -3.70 4.04
CA MET A 131 -0.95 -3.54 4.60
C MET A 131 -0.99 -3.75 6.11
N VAL A 132 -0.16 -4.68 6.61
CA VAL A 132 -0.05 -5.01 8.03
C VAL A 132 1.27 -4.53 8.65
N SER A 133 2.29 -4.30 7.84
CA SER A 133 3.58 -3.79 8.31
C SER A 133 4.24 -2.91 7.26
N TRP A 134 4.93 -1.87 7.71
CA TRP A 134 5.79 -1.01 6.92
C TRP A 134 7.07 -0.69 7.67
N GLN A 135 8.19 -0.74 6.97
CA GLN A 135 9.50 -0.31 7.46
C GLN A 135 10.21 0.45 6.35
N SER A 136 10.76 1.60 6.67
CA SER A 136 11.56 2.37 5.71
C SER A 136 12.86 2.90 6.28
N THR A 137 13.82 3.13 5.39
CA THR A 137 15.12 3.73 5.68
C THR A 137 15.37 4.88 4.72
N LYS A 138 15.78 6.03 5.24
CA LYS A 138 16.15 7.18 4.41
C LYS A 138 17.43 6.88 3.64
N LEU A 139 17.39 7.04 2.34
CA LEU A 139 18.56 6.98 1.49
C LEU A 139 19.25 8.34 1.49
N VAL A 140 20.48 8.35 1.95
CA VAL A 140 21.36 9.53 1.87
C VAL A 140 22.28 9.38 0.65
N PRO A 141 22.67 10.47 -0.04
CA PRO A 141 23.72 10.38 -1.05
C PRO A 141 24.95 9.72 -0.49
N ALA A 142 25.58 8.85 -1.28
CA ALA A 142 26.87 8.28 -0.87
C ALA A 142 27.85 9.41 -0.58
N GLN A 143 28.44 9.41 0.61
CA GLN A 143 29.55 10.33 0.88
C GLN A 143 30.67 9.96 -0.11
N LYS A 144 31.08 10.92 -0.92
CA LYS A 144 32.28 10.73 -1.73
C LYS A 144 33.47 10.55 -0.75
N PRO A 145 34.33 9.53 -0.98
CA PRO A 145 35.52 9.35 -0.20
C PRO A 145 36.48 10.55 -0.30
#